data_f00faf86f50e619ac36c51d8c661bb97
#
_entry.id   f00faf86f50e619ac36c51d8c661bb97
#
_cell.length_a   1.000
_cell.length_b   1.000
_cell.length_c   1.000
_cell.angle_alpha   90.00
_cell.angle_beta   90.00
_cell.angle_gamma   90.00
#
_symmetry.space_group_name_H-M   'P 1'
#
loop_
_entity.id
_entity.type
_entity.pdbx_description
1 polymer ?
#
loop_
_entity_poly.entity_id
_entity_poly.type
_entity_poly.pdbx_seq_one_letter_code
_entity_poly.pdbx_strand_id
1 'polypeptide(L)'
;VDHVFLALERELAVFLRRARASSGELAREVHPDLEPAAYGLLFRLADAGAQRATDLAGFFGVGKATMSRQLHALEKLGLVAREPDPADGRAVLVRLTDEGHARFTRVRTGRRARYARRLASWDRGEVAELARLLHRLNAEQEGEQEVDQDTEQDGDGA
;
A
#
# COMPACT_ATOMS: atom_id res chain seq x y z
N VAL A 1 -21.20 25.24 8.22
CA VAL A 1 -20.19 24.28 7.68
C VAL A 1 -18.83 24.94 7.74
N ASP A 2 -17.87 24.26 8.34
CA ASP A 2 -16.50 24.76 8.46
C ASP A 2 -15.80 24.78 7.10
N HIS A 3 -15.45 25.98 6.63
CA HIS A 3 -14.81 26.17 5.35
C HIS A 3 -13.44 25.47 5.23
N VAL A 4 -12.76 25.23 6.36
CA VAL A 4 -11.48 24.52 6.40
C VAL A 4 -11.66 23.06 6.02
N PHE A 5 -12.66 22.39 6.57
CA PHE A 5 -12.96 20.99 6.22
C PHE A 5 -13.46 20.83 4.79
N LEU A 6 -14.24 21.79 4.27
CA LEU A 6 -14.64 21.76 2.87
C LEU A 6 -13.45 21.92 1.91
N ALA A 7 -12.50 22.76 2.26
CA ALA A 7 -11.29 22.93 1.47
C ALA A 7 -10.44 21.63 1.49
N LEU A 8 -10.26 21.04 2.66
CA LEU A 8 -9.56 19.76 2.82
C LEU A 8 -10.22 18.64 2.02
N GLU A 9 -11.55 18.50 2.14
CA GLU A 9 -12.32 17.49 1.39
C GLU A 9 -12.08 17.58 -0.13
N ARG A 10 -12.13 18.80 -0.68
CA ARG A 10 -11.88 19.01 -2.10
C ARG A 10 -10.48 18.60 -2.53
N GLU A 11 -9.47 18.98 -1.76
CA GLU A 11 -8.08 18.65 -2.08
C GLU A 11 -7.82 17.14 -1.94
N LEU A 12 -8.37 16.49 -0.91
CA LEU A 12 -8.31 15.03 -0.75
C LEU A 12 -9.01 14.31 -1.91
N ALA A 13 -10.17 14.76 -2.36
CA ALA A 13 -10.88 14.17 -3.50
C ALA A 13 -10.04 14.22 -4.79
N VAL A 14 -9.39 15.36 -5.05
CA VAL A 14 -8.46 15.50 -6.19
C VAL A 14 -7.25 14.60 -6.03
N PHE A 15 -6.65 14.57 -4.84
CA PHE A 15 -5.48 13.75 -4.55
C PHE A 15 -5.77 12.26 -4.72
N LEU A 16 -6.85 11.75 -4.13
CA LEU A 16 -7.24 10.34 -4.23
C LEU A 16 -7.56 9.92 -5.66
N ARG A 17 -8.24 10.77 -6.43
CA ARG A 17 -8.50 10.50 -7.85
C ARG A 17 -7.20 10.37 -8.64
N ARG A 18 -6.24 11.28 -8.44
CA ARG A 18 -4.94 11.25 -9.11
C ARG A 18 -4.10 10.05 -8.65
N ALA A 19 -4.15 9.71 -7.37
CA ALA A 19 -3.45 8.54 -6.83
C ALA A 19 -3.97 7.23 -7.45
N ARG A 20 -5.29 7.09 -7.59
CA ARG A 20 -5.89 5.92 -8.27
C ARG A 20 -5.48 5.82 -9.73
N ALA A 21 -5.51 6.92 -10.47
CA ALA A 21 -5.08 6.93 -11.87
C ALA A 21 -3.59 6.56 -12.01
N SER A 22 -2.73 7.08 -11.13
CA SER A 22 -1.29 6.78 -11.15
C SER A 22 -0.94 5.36 -10.72
N SER A 23 -1.76 4.70 -9.90
CA SER A 23 -1.51 3.33 -9.44
C SER A 23 -1.48 2.33 -10.58
N GLY A 24 -2.37 2.46 -11.55
CA GLY A 24 -2.38 1.62 -12.74
C GLY A 24 -1.16 1.81 -13.62
N GLU A 25 -0.72 3.05 -13.79
CA GLU A 25 0.49 3.39 -14.56
C GLU A 25 1.74 2.80 -13.88
N LEU A 26 1.87 2.96 -12.56
CA LEU A 26 2.99 2.43 -11.79
C LEU A 26 3.04 0.90 -11.82
N ALA A 27 1.91 0.23 -11.71
CA ALA A 27 1.83 -1.22 -11.84
C ALA A 27 2.32 -1.69 -13.22
N ARG A 28 1.86 -1.04 -14.29
CA ARG A 28 2.29 -1.36 -15.66
C ARG A 28 3.77 -1.03 -15.93
N GLU A 29 4.33 -0.03 -15.26
CA GLU A 29 5.77 0.23 -15.31
C GLU A 29 6.60 -0.90 -14.69
N VAL A 30 6.07 -1.59 -13.66
CA VAL A 30 6.71 -2.78 -13.10
C VAL A 30 6.59 -3.96 -14.06
N HIS A 31 5.38 -4.25 -14.53
CA HIS A 31 5.11 -5.27 -15.53
C HIS A 31 3.79 -4.96 -16.27
N PRO A 32 3.74 -5.10 -17.62
CA PRO A 32 2.57 -4.69 -18.41
C PRO A 32 1.28 -5.44 -18.07
N ASP A 33 1.36 -6.65 -17.51
CA ASP A 33 0.20 -7.47 -17.14
C ASP A 33 -0.31 -7.22 -15.72
N LEU A 34 0.27 -6.27 -14.97
CA LEU A 34 -0.14 -5.99 -13.61
C LEU A 34 -1.33 -5.04 -13.54
N GLU A 35 -2.25 -5.38 -12.64
CA GLU A 35 -3.38 -4.53 -12.25
C GLU A 35 -2.95 -3.46 -11.24
N PRO A 36 -3.73 -2.36 -11.08
CA PRO A 36 -3.39 -1.24 -10.19
C PRO A 36 -3.05 -1.65 -8.75
N ALA A 37 -3.79 -2.60 -8.17
CA ALA A 37 -3.58 -3.07 -6.80
C ALA A 37 -2.20 -3.71 -6.56
N ALA A 38 -1.57 -4.24 -7.60
CA ALA A 38 -0.27 -4.89 -7.50
C ALA A 38 0.85 -3.96 -7.03
N TYR A 39 0.83 -2.69 -7.44
CA TYR A 39 1.86 -1.74 -7.01
C TYR A 39 1.85 -1.54 -5.48
N GLY A 40 0.67 -1.41 -4.87
CA GLY A 40 0.53 -1.30 -3.42
C GLY A 40 1.03 -2.53 -2.68
N LEU A 41 0.75 -3.74 -3.20
CA LEU A 41 1.26 -5.00 -2.65
C LEU A 41 2.79 -5.08 -2.68
N LEU A 42 3.39 -4.74 -3.82
CA LEU A 42 4.85 -4.71 -3.96
C LEU A 42 5.47 -3.67 -3.03
N PHE A 43 4.83 -2.51 -2.89
CA PHE A 43 5.27 -1.47 -1.95
C PHE A 43 5.26 -1.99 -0.51
N ARG A 44 4.18 -2.63 -0.07
CA ARG A 44 4.07 -3.18 1.29
C ARG A 44 5.12 -4.24 1.56
N LEU A 45 5.34 -5.16 0.63
CA LEU A 45 6.35 -6.20 0.77
C LEU A 45 7.79 -5.64 0.76
N ALA A 46 8.04 -4.59 -0.01
CA ALA A 46 9.35 -3.91 -0.01
C ALA A 46 9.63 -3.16 1.28
N ASP A 47 8.59 -2.58 1.89
CA ASP A 47 8.71 -1.74 3.08
C ASP A 47 8.71 -2.57 4.38
N ALA A 48 7.80 -3.51 4.51
CA ALA A 48 7.60 -4.32 5.72
C ALA A 48 8.28 -5.71 5.67
N GLY A 49 8.85 -6.10 4.53
CA GLY A 49 9.42 -7.43 4.34
C GLY A 49 8.37 -8.51 4.08
N ALA A 50 8.76 -9.77 4.28
CA ALA A 50 7.87 -10.91 4.09
C ALA A 50 6.63 -10.83 4.99
N GLN A 51 5.46 -11.13 4.43
CA GLN A 51 4.17 -11.02 5.11
C GLN A 51 3.34 -12.26 4.85
N ARG A 52 2.49 -12.65 5.82
CA ARG A 52 1.46 -13.65 5.60
C ARG A 52 0.38 -13.11 4.67
N ALA A 53 -0.19 -13.95 3.82
CA ALA A 53 -1.29 -13.56 2.92
C ALA A 53 -2.51 -13.05 3.70
N THR A 54 -2.80 -13.61 4.88
CA THR A 54 -3.88 -13.15 5.76
C THR A 54 -3.63 -11.74 6.31
N ASP A 55 -2.39 -11.43 6.67
CA ASP A 55 -2.00 -10.10 7.16
C ASP A 55 -2.08 -9.05 6.03
N LEU A 56 -1.68 -9.41 4.82
CA LEU A 56 -1.84 -8.57 3.64
C LEU A 56 -3.31 -8.29 3.32
N ALA A 57 -4.17 -9.32 3.39
CA ALA A 57 -5.61 -9.15 3.18
C ALA A 57 -6.22 -8.19 4.21
N GLY A 58 -5.86 -8.33 5.48
CA GLY A 58 -6.29 -7.42 6.55
C GLY A 58 -5.79 -5.99 6.33
N PHE A 59 -4.51 -5.82 6.00
CA PHE A 59 -3.91 -4.51 5.75
C PHE A 59 -4.60 -3.75 4.60
N PHE A 60 -4.92 -4.43 3.50
CA PHE A 60 -5.58 -3.82 2.34
C PHE A 60 -7.11 -3.82 2.43
N GLY A 61 -7.70 -4.39 3.47
CA GLY A 61 -9.15 -4.46 3.63
C GLY A 61 -9.85 -5.26 2.54
N VAL A 62 -9.24 -6.33 2.03
CA VAL A 62 -9.78 -7.19 0.99
C VAL A 62 -10.00 -8.62 1.50
N GLY A 63 -10.92 -9.36 0.87
CA GLY A 63 -11.17 -10.76 1.20
C GLY A 63 -9.98 -11.68 0.85
N LYS A 64 -9.92 -12.84 1.53
CA LYS A 64 -8.86 -13.85 1.32
C LYS A 64 -8.77 -14.33 -0.14
N ALA A 65 -9.91 -14.52 -0.81
CA ALA A 65 -9.95 -14.95 -2.20
C ALA A 65 -9.37 -13.89 -3.16
N THR A 66 -9.68 -12.62 -2.93
CA THR A 66 -9.14 -11.50 -3.71
C THR A 66 -7.63 -11.38 -3.52
N MET A 67 -7.15 -11.43 -2.28
CA MET A 67 -5.72 -11.39 -1.97
C MET A 67 -4.99 -12.58 -2.59
N SER A 68 -5.53 -13.78 -2.46
CA SER A 68 -4.94 -14.99 -3.05
C SER A 68 -4.78 -14.87 -4.57
N ARG A 69 -5.80 -14.35 -5.25
CA ARG A 69 -5.77 -14.13 -6.70
C ARG A 69 -4.70 -13.08 -7.10
N GLN A 70 -4.62 -11.99 -6.37
CA GLN A 70 -3.63 -10.94 -6.62
C GLN A 70 -2.19 -11.45 -6.41
N LEU A 71 -1.96 -12.20 -5.33
CA LEU A 71 -0.65 -12.79 -5.05
C LEU A 71 -0.28 -13.87 -6.07
N HIS A 72 -1.24 -14.67 -6.52
CA HIS A 72 -1.00 -15.67 -7.57
C HIS A 72 -0.56 -15.02 -8.89
N ALA A 73 -1.17 -13.89 -9.26
CA ALA A 73 -0.77 -13.13 -10.45
C ALA A 73 0.69 -12.64 -10.34
N LEU A 74 1.11 -12.12 -9.18
CA LEU A 74 2.48 -11.69 -8.92
C LEU A 74 3.47 -12.86 -8.91
N GLU A 75 3.08 -13.98 -8.32
CA GLU A 75 3.88 -15.20 -8.26
C GLU A 75 4.11 -15.79 -9.66
N LYS A 76 3.07 -15.84 -10.48
CA LYS A 76 3.14 -16.31 -11.87
C LYS A 76 4.11 -15.48 -12.73
N LEU A 77 4.25 -14.20 -12.44
CA LEU A 77 5.20 -13.31 -13.12
C LEU A 77 6.60 -13.34 -12.49
N GLY A 78 6.83 -14.14 -11.46
CA GLY A 78 8.11 -14.25 -10.79
C GLY A 78 8.49 -13.05 -9.91
N LEU A 79 7.54 -12.21 -9.54
CA LEU A 79 7.79 -10.99 -8.75
C LEU A 79 7.71 -11.23 -7.25
N VAL A 80 6.96 -12.23 -6.81
CA VAL A 80 6.89 -12.70 -5.43
C VAL A 80 7.10 -14.21 -5.37
N ALA A 81 7.50 -14.70 -4.20
CA ALA A 81 7.62 -16.12 -3.89
C ALA A 81 6.94 -16.41 -2.56
N ARG A 82 6.47 -17.64 -2.42
CA ARG A 82 5.91 -18.16 -1.15
C ARG A 82 6.94 -19.07 -0.50
N GLU A 83 7.07 -18.96 0.81
CA GLU A 83 7.94 -19.80 1.63
C GLU A 83 7.26 -20.13 2.96
N PRO A 84 7.58 -21.26 3.59
CA PRO A 84 7.08 -21.59 4.91
C PRO A 84 7.50 -20.52 5.92
N ASP A 85 6.59 -20.15 6.83
CA ASP A 85 6.92 -19.26 7.94
C ASP A 85 7.82 -20.03 8.94
N PRO A 86 9.05 -19.55 9.21
CA PRO A 86 9.94 -20.21 10.15
C PRO A 86 9.42 -20.22 11.60
N ALA A 87 8.51 -19.31 11.94
CA ALA A 87 7.89 -19.24 13.27
C ALA A 87 6.67 -20.17 13.40
N ASP A 88 5.97 -20.50 12.30
CA ASP A 88 4.82 -21.40 12.25
C ASP A 88 4.80 -22.14 10.91
N GLY A 89 5.23 -23.39 10.90
CA GLY A 89 5.30 -24.19 9.67
C GLY A 89 3.96 -24.46 8.96
N ARG A 90 2.82 -24.07 9.56
CA ARG A 90 1.49 -24.14 8.95
C ARG A 90 1.16 -22.89 8.13
N ALA A 91 1.85 -21.78 8.36
CA ALA A 91 1.67 -20.53 7.67
C ALA A 91 2.65 -20.38 6.51
N VAL A 92 2.27 -19.58 5.51
CA VAL A 92 3.08 -19.25 4.34
C VAL A 92 3.35 -17.76 4.32
N LEU A 93 4.62 -17.41 4.18
CA LEU A 93 5.07 -16.04 3.96
C LEU A 93 5.16 -15.76 2.45
N VAL A 94 4.78 -14.53 2.09
CA VAL A 94 4.98 -13.97 0.75
C VAL A 94 6.08 -12.94 0.83
N ARG A 95 7.05 -13.02 -0.04
CA ARG A 95 8.16 -12.07 -0.16
C ARG A 95 8.41 -11.66 -1.59
N LEU A 96 9.06 -10.52 -1.78
CA LEU A 96 9.59 -10.15 -3.09
C LEU A 96 10.71 -11.11 -3.50
N THR A 97 10.72 -11.50 -4.77
CA THR A 97 11.91 -12.11 -5.39
C THR A 97 12.94 -11.02 -5.69
N ASP A 98 14.17 -11.42 -6.05
CA ASP A 98 15.19 -10.46 -6.49
C ASP A 98 14.73 -9.67 -7.73
N GLU A 99 14.06 -10.33 -8.65
CA GLU A 99 13.45 -9.69 -9.82
C GLU A 99 12.35 -8.72 -9.45
N GLY A 100 11.44 -9.12 -8.55
CA GLY A 100 10.36 -8.26 -8.03
C GLY A 100 10.92 -7.02 -7.33
N HIS A 101 11.93 -7.21 -6.50
CA HIS A 101 12.63 -6.12 -5.82
C HIS A 101 13.30 -5.15 -6.79
N ALA A 102 14.03 -5.67 -7.78
CA ALA A 102 14.72 -4.85 -8.76
C ALA A 102 13.76 -4.02 -9.62
N ARG A 103 12.68 -4.63 -10.12
CA ARG A 103 11.67 -3.92 -10.93
C ARG A 103 10.92 -2.88 -10.11
N PHE A 104 10.48 -3.23 -8.91
CA PHE A 104 9.80 -2.30 -8.01
C PHE A 104 10.69 -1.10 -7.65
N THR A 105 11.94 -1.35 -7.28
CA THR A 105 12.88 -0.30 -6.88
C THR A 105 13.13 0.69 -8.02
N ARG A 106 13.25 0.20 -9.26
CA ARG A 106 13.40 1.07 -10.44
C ARG A 106 12.20 2.00 -10.61
N VAL A 107 10.98 1.48 -10.53
CA VAL A 107 9.75 2.27 -10.64
C VAL A 107 9.60 3.25 -9.48
N ARG A 108 9.89 2.81 -8.26
CA ARG A 108 9.89 3.65 -7.05
C ARG A 108 10.87 4.82 -7.16
N THR A 109 12.05 4.57 -7.65
CA THR A 109 13.07 5.62 -7.88
C THR A 109 12.59 6.63 -8.91
N GLY A 110 12.03 6.19 -10.01
CA GLY A 110 11.41 7.06 -11.02
C GLY A 110 10.26 7.89 -10.46
N ARG A 111 9.42 7.30 -9.63
CA ARG A 111 8.33 8.00 -8.94
C ARG A 111 8.85 9.09 -7.99
N ARG A 112 9.87 8.79 -7.20
CA ARG A 112 10.52 9.78 -6.32
C ARG A 112 11.08 10.97 -7.11
N ALA A 113 11.73 10.71 -8.24
CA ALA A 113 12.24 11.75 -9.13
C ALA A 113 11.11 12.61 -9.71
N ARG A 114 9.96 12.02 -10.07
CA ARG A 114 8.76 12.77 -10.51
C ARG A 114 8.22 13.67 -9.39
N TYR A 115 8.16 13.20 -8.16
CA TYR A 115 7.75 14.03 -7.02
C TYR A 115 8.73 15.17 -6.77
N ALA A 116 10.03 14.92 -6.80
CA ALA A 116 11.04 15.96 -6.63
C ALA A 116 10.90 17.08 -7.68
N ARG A 117 10.67 16.73 -8.95
CA ARG A 117 10.40 17.72 -10.01
C ARG A 117 9.09 18.46 -9.79
N ARG A 118 8.03 17.77 -9.37
CA ARG A 118 6.71 18.38 -9.16
C ARG A 118 6.70 19.36 -7.99
N LEU A 119 7.52 19.10 -6.97
CA LEU A 119 7.66 19.92 -5.77
C LEU A 119 8.91 20.84 -5.82
N ALA A 120 9.50 21.04 -7.02
CA ALA A 120 10.74 21.80 -7.16
C ALA A 120 10.63 23.28 -6.71
N SER A 121 9.40 23.84 -6.73
CA SER A 121 9.12 25.20 -6.23
C SER A 121 8.83 25.26 -4.73
N TRP A 122 8.67 24.12 -4.07
CA TRP A 122 8.42 24.06 -2.64
C TRP A 122 9.75 24.10 -1.89
N ASP A 123 9.77 24.76 -0.74
CA ASP A 123 10.91 24.64 0.14
C ASP A 123 10.92 23.29 0.88
N ARG A 124 12.08 22.93 1.45
CA ARG A 124 12.22 21.65 2.17
C ARG A 124 11.33 21.57 3.41
N GLY A 125 11.05 22.71 4.06
CA GLY A 125 10.18 22.79 5.21
C GLY A 125 8.73 22.47 4.87
N GLU A 126 8.23 22.98 3.74
CA GLU A 126 6.89 22.69 3.23
C GLU A 126 6.71 21.19 2.92
N VAL A 127 7.70 20.58 2.26
CA VAL A 127 7.69 19.14 1.96
C VAL A 127 7.69 18.30 3.23
N ALA A 128 8.54 18.66 4.20
CA ALA A 128 8.62 17.97 5.49
C ALA A 128 7.32 18.11 6.30
N GLU A 129 6.71 19.29 6.29
CA GLU A 129 5.44 19.52 6.99
C GLU A 129 4.29 18.73 6.35
N LEU A 130 4.21 18.67 5.02
CA LEU A 130 3.24 17.83 4.34
C LEU A 130 3.42 16.34 4.72
N ALA A 131 4.66 15.85 4.73
CA ALA A 131 4.95 14.47 5.12
C ALA A 131 4.54 14.19 6.58
N ARG A 132 4.82 15.13 7.49
CA ARG A 132 4.43 15.04 8.91
C ARG A 132 2.92 14.99 9.09
N LEU A 133 2.17 15.87 8.40
CA LEU A 133 0.72 15.92 8.48
C LEU A 133 0.07 14.65 7.90
N LEU A 134 0.57 14.16 6.77
CA LEU A 134 0.11 12.89 6.20
C LEU A 134 0.40 11.70 7.12
N HIS A 135 1.57 11.67 7.75
CA HIS A 135 1.89 10.63 8.73
C HIS A 135 0.90 10.63 9.90
N ARG A 136 0.61 11.82 10.45
CA ARG A 136 -0.36 11.95 11.54
C ARG A 136 -1.75 11.47 11.13
N LEU A 137 -2.24 11.88 9.95
CA LEU A 137 -3.53 11.45 9.42
C LEU A 137 -3.61 9.94 9.25
N ASN A 138 -2.56 9.31 8.73
CA ASN A 138 -2.50 7.86 8.54
C ASN A 138 -2.50 7.10 9.87
N ALA A 139 -1.76 7.58 10.88
CA ALA A 139 -1.71 6.94 12.20
C ALA A 139 -3.06 7.00 12.96
N GLU A 140 -3.81 8.09 12.80
CA GLU A 140 -5.13 8.23 13.40
C GLU A 140 -6.14 7.23 12.79
N GLN A 141 -6.05 6.96 11.48
CA GLN A 141 -6.90 5.98 10.79
C GLN A 141 -6.58 4.51 11.17
N GLU A 142 -5.32 4.19 11.41
CA GLU A 142 -4.92 2.85 11.87
C GLU A 142 -5.49 2.56 13.26
N GLY A 143 -5.48 3.52 14.17
CA GLY A 143 -6.04 3.39 15.51
C GLY A 143 -7.57 3.20 15.53
N GLU A 144 -8.31 3.84 14.61
CA GLU A 144 -9.76 3.68 14.48
C GLU A 144 -10.13 2.28 13.97
N GLN A 145 -9.36 1.70 13.04
CA GLN A 145 -9.61 0.36 12.50
C GLN A 145 -9.33 -0.75 13.52
N GLU A 146 -8.35 -0.60 14.39
CA GLU A 146 -8.07 -1.54 15.47
C GLU A 146 -9.20 -1.57 16.50
N VAL A 147 -9.76 -0.43 16.87
CA VAL A 147 -10.87 -0.32 17.83
C VAL A 147 -12.15 -0.94 17.29
N ASP A 148 -12.47 -0.76 16.01
CA ASP A 148 -13.65 -1.35 15.38
C ASP A 148 -13.55 -2.89 15.28
N GLN A 149 -12.37 -3.43 15.00
CA GLN A 149 -12.16 -4.88 14.94
C GLN A 149 -12.27 -5.57 16.31
N ASP A 150 -11.79 -4.94 17.37
CA ASP A 150 -11.93 -5.45 18.75
C ASP A 150 -13.38 -5.43 19.22
N THR A 151 -14.17 -4.45 18.78
CA THR A 151 -15.58 -4.32 19.15
C THR A 151 -16.46 -5.36 18.44
N GLU A 152 -16.14 -5.76 17.22
CA GLU A 152 -16.86 -6.82 16.50
C GLU A 152 -16.57 -8.23 17.04
N GLN A 153 -15.40 -8.48 17.62
CA GLN A 153 -15.05 -9.77 18.19
C GLN A 153 -15.70 -10.02 19.55
N ASP A 154 -15.96 -8.98 20.33
CA ASP A 154 -16.65 -9.11 21.63
C ASP A 154 -18.20 -9.19 21.51
N GLY A 155 -18.76 -8.92 20.34
CA GLY A 155 -20.21 -8.96 20.08
C GLY A 155 -20.82 -10.32 19.71
N ASP A 156 -20.00 -11.31 19.37
CA ASP A 156 -20.47 -12.63 18.88
C ASP A 156 -20.43 -13.74 19.96
N GLY A 157 -20.34 -13.36 21.21
CA GLY A 157 -20.22 -14.27 22.37
C GLY A 157 -21.40 -14.28 23.33
N ALA A 158 -22.61 -13.83 22.93
CA ALA A 158 -23.81 -13.84 23.79
C ALA A 158 -24.97 -14.64 23.21
#